data_6f9ed10a7f11926edcf9cbb4da4db25f
#
_entry.id   6f9ed10a7f11926edcf9cbb4da4db25f
#
_cell.length_a   1.000
_cell.length_b   1.000
_cell.length_c   1.000
_cell.angle_alpha   90.00
_cell.angle_beta   90.00
_cell.angle_gamma   90.00
#
_symmetry.space_group_name_H-M   'P 1'
#
loop_
_entity.id
_entity.type
_entity.pdbx_description
1 polymer ?
#
loop_
_entity_poly.entity_id
_entity_poly.type
_entity_poly.pdbx_seq_one_letter_code
_entity_poly.pdbx_strand_id
1 'polypeptide(L)'
;MAKEKFSRNKPHCNIGTIGHVDHGKTSLTAAITKVLAETGGAQFKAYDQIDAAPEEKARGITINTAHVEYETANRHYAHVDCPGHADYVKNMITGAAQMDGAILVCSAADGPMPQTREHILLARQVGVPALVVFLNKCDMVDDPELLELVELEVRELLSSYEFPGDDIPIIKGSATEALNDGDKKLGHDAVLELMAAVDSYIPQPARPVDQPFLMPIEDVFSISGRGTVVTGRVERGIVKVGEEVEIVGIKATQKTTVTGVEMFRKLLDQGQAGDNIGALIRGIERTQVERGQVLCKPGSVTPHTEFVAEAYILTKEEGGRHTPFFANYRPQFYFRTTDVTGVVTLPEGTEMVMPGDNVNITVQLIVPIAMEEKLRFAIREGGRTVGSGVVAKILK
;
A
#
# COMPACT_ATOMS: atom_id res chain seq x y z
N MET A 1 -9.47 21.74 23.30
CA MET A 1 -9.18 20.51 24.07
C MET A 1 -7.76 20.08 23.77
N ALA A 2 -6.98 19.61 24.76
CA ALA A 2 -5.68 19.03 24.52
C ALA A 2 -5.85 17.73 23.72
N LYS A 3 -5.03 17.52 22.68
CA LYS A 3 -5.05 16.25 21.94
C LYS A 3 -4.56 15.12 22.86
N GLU A 4 -5.18 13.96 22.69
CA GLU A 4 -4.82 12.75 23.40
C GLU A 4 -3.42 12.27 22.98
N LYS A 5 -2.69 11.65 23.91
CA LYS A 5 -1.39 11.03 23.63
C LYS A 5 -1.61 9.58 23.20
N PHE A 6 -0.94 9.16 22.12
CA PHE A 6 -0.97 7.76 21.69
C PHE A 6 -0.17 6.88 22.65
N SER A 7 -0.74 5.74 23.04
CA SER A 7 -0.08 4.76 23.90
C SER A 7 0.20 3.46 23.12
N ARG A 8 1.46 3.02 23.09
CA ARG A 8 1.88 1.79 22.41
C ARG A 8 1.75 0.60 23.37
N ASN A 9 0.52 0.11 23.55
CA ASN A 9 0.26 -1.00 24.48
C ASN A 9 0.25 -2.37 23.78
N LYS A 10 0.15 -2.41 22.46
CA LYS A 10 0.09 -3.62 21.64
C LYS A 10 1.08 -3.54 20.46
N PRO A 11 1.53 -4.68 19.92
CA PRO A 11 2.28 -4.70 18.67
C PRO A 11 1.48 -4.04 17.55
N HIS A 12 2.13 -3.19 16.77
CA HIS A 12 1.51 -2.47 15.65
C HIS A 12 1.72 -3.20 14.34
N CYS A 13 0.66 -3.29 13.52
CA CYS A 13 0.69 -3.89 12.20
C CYS A 13 -0.11 -3.02 11.21
N ASN A 14 0.47 -2.77 10.03
CA ASN A 14 -0.24 -2.10 8.93
C ASN A 14 -0.88 -3.17 8.06
N ILE A 15 -2.20 -3.16 7.97
CA ILE A 15 -2.98 -4.05 7.14
C ILE A 15 -3.73 -3.22 6.10
N GLY A 16 -4.15 -3.80 4.99
CA GLY A 16 -5.02 -3.09 4.07
C GLY A 16 -5.88 -4.01 3.22
N THR A 17 -6.93 -3.44 2.63
CA THR A 17 -7.81 -4.13 1.70
C THR A 17 -7.37 -3.90 0.27
N ILE A 18 -7.24 -4.99 -0.49
CA ILE A 18 -6.95 -4.99 -1.94
C ILE A 18 -7.99 -5.85 -2.66
N GLY A 19 -8.14 -5.67 -3.96
CA GLY A 19 -9.09 -6.45 -4.79
C GLY A 19 -9.84 -5.56 -5.78
N HIS A 20 -10.69 -6.17 -6.59
CA HIS A 20 -11.43 -5.52 -7.67
C HIS A 20 -12.37 -4.41 -7.16
N VAL A 21 -12.72 -3.46 -8.04
CA VAL A 21 -13.80 -2.50 -7.79
C VAL A 21 -15.11 -3.26 -7.53
N ASP A 22 -15.97 -2.73 -6.67
CA ASP A 22 -17.27 -3.31 -6.28
C ASP A 22 -17.23 -4.68 -5.58
N HIS A 23 -16.05 -5.24 -5.25
CA HIS A 23 -15.94 -6.44 -4.43
C HIS A 23 -16.19 -6.17 -2.92
N GLY A 24 -16.35 -4.90 -2.51
CA GLY A 24 -16.78 -4.52 -1.18
C GLY A 24 -15.64 -4.28 -0.18
N LYS A 25 -14.46 -3.79 -0.63
CA LYS A 25 -13.31 -3.46 0.22
C LYS A 25 -13.67 -2.45 1.31
N THR A 26 -14.20 -1.30 0.92
CA THR A 26 -14.60 -0.23 1.85
C THR A 26 -15.76 -0.68 2.76
N SER A 27 -16.70 -1.48 2.23
CA SER A 27 -17.77 -2.06 3.03
C SER A 27 -17.22 -3.01 4.10
N LEU A 28 -16.22 -3.84 3.75
CA LEU A 28 -15.55 -4.72 4.71
C LEU A 28 -14.77 -3.91 5.75
N THR A 29 -14.08 -2.86 5.36
CA THR A 29 -13.38 -1.96 6.27
C THR A 29 -14.36 -1.34 7.27
N ALA A 30 -15.53 -0.88 6.82
CA ALA A 30 -16.59 -0.39 7.70
C ALA A 30 -17.12 -1.48 8.63
N ALA A 31 -17.35 -2.69 8.10
CA ALA A 31 -17.84 -3.85 8.88
C ALA A 31 -16.85 -4.25 9.99
N ILE A 32 -15.53 -4.27 9.69
CA ILE A 32 -14.49 -4.53 10.70
C ILE A 32 -14.57 -3.50 11.83
N THR A 33 -14.67 -2.20 11.51
CA THR A 33 -14.77 -1.17 12.55
C THR A 33 -16.05 -1.28 13.36
N LYS A 34 -17.18 -1.69 12.74
CA LYS A 34 -18.45 -1.90 13.44
C LYS A 34 -18.35 -3.04 14.45
N VAL A 35 -17.92 -4.22 13.99
CA VAL A 35 -17.83 -5.43 14.82
C VAL A 35 -16.83 -5.24 15.97
N LEU A 36 -15.65 -4.67 15.69
CA LEU A 36 -14.65 -4.43 16.74
C LEU A 36 -15.05 -3.31 17.71
N ALA A 37 -15.93 -2.38 17.31
CA ALA A 37 -16.45 -1.36 18.22
C ALA A 37 -17.27 -1.96 19.37
N GLU A 38 -17.93 -3.10 19.18
CA GLU A 38 -18.70 -3.80 20.21
C GLU A 38 -17.85 -4.23 21.41
N THR A 39 -16.57 -4.54 21.16
CA THR A 39 -15.58 -4.92 22.17
C THR A 39 -14.69 -3.75 22.62
N GLY A 40 -14.96 -2.54 22.11
CA GLY A 40 -14.14 -1.35 22.40
C GLY A 40 -12.83 -1.31 21.60
N GLY A 41 -12.63 -2.21 20.65
CA GLY A 41 -11.42 -2.28 19.81
C GLY A 41 -11.40 -1.30 18.64
N ALA A 42 -12.48 -0.59 18.37
CA ALA A 42 -12.55 0.40 17.30
C ALA A 42 -13.54 1.52 17.61
N GLN A 43 -13.43 2.61 16.85
CA GLN A 43 -14.53 3.55 16.67
C GLN A 43 -15.19 3.24 15.32
N PHE A 44 -16.48 2.92 15.32
CA PHE A 44 -17.20 2.63 14.09
C PHE A 44 -17.08 3.79 13.10
N LYS A 45 -16.73 3.44 11.86
CA LYS A 45 -16.73 4.37 10.72
C LYS A 45 -17.62 3.82 9.62
N ALA A 46 -18.65 4.57 9.28
CA ALA A 46 -19.53 4.24 8.18
C ALA A 46 -18.82 4.40 6.82
N TYR A 47 -19.33 3.75 5.79
CA TYR A 47 -18.79 3.79 4.42
C TYR A 47 -18.50 5.23 3.94
N ASP A 48 -19.46 6.15 4.10
CA ASP A 48 -19.36 7.54 3.70
C ASP A 48 -18.39 8.40 4.53
N GLN A 49 -17.91 7.87 5.64
CA GLN A 49 -16.87 8.47 6.47
C GLN A 49 -15.47 7.98 6.08
N ILE A 50 -15.38 6.81 5.45
CA ILE A 50 -14.15 6.25 4.88
C ILE A 50 -13.92 6.91 3.52
N ASP A 51 -14.84 6.75 2.57
CA ASP A 51 -14.86 7.43 1.28
C ASP A 51 -15.48 8.84 1.45
N ALA A 52 -14.71 9.74 2.05
CA ALA A 52 -15.23 11.02 2.52
C ALA A 52 -15.18 12.13 1.47
N ALA A 53 -14.34 12.00 0.43
CA ALA A 53 -14.19 13.01 -0.59
C ALA A 53 -15.47 13.18 -1.44
N PRO A 54 -15.84 14.42 -1.84
CA PRO A 54 -17.04 14.64 -2.65
C PRO A 54 -17.08 13.83 -3.94
N GLU A 55 -15.94 13.63 -4.59
CA GLU A 55 -15.83 12.87 -5.83
C GLU A 55 -16.02 11.37 -5.59
N GLU A 56 -15.50 10.81 -4.49
CA GLU A 56 -15.71 9.42 -4.06
C GLU A 56 -17.20 9.15 -3.82
N LYS A 57 -17.86 10.04 -3.07
CA LYS A 57 -19.31 9.96 -2.82
C LYS A 57 -20.15 10.06 -4.08
N ALA A 58 -19.76 10.94 -5.02
CA ALA A 58 -20.50 11.13 -6.27
C ALA A 58 -20.37 9.93 -7.21
N ARG A 59 -19.22 9.22 -7.20
CA ARG A 59 -18.95 8.07 -8.06
C ARG A 59 -19.23 6.73 -7.39
N GLY A 60 -19.32 6.68 -6.05
CA GLY A 60 -19.46 5.45 -5.28
C GLY A 60 -18.21 4.55 -5.32
N ILE A 61 -17.03 5.12 -5.55
CA ILE A 61 -15.76 4.38 -5.63
C ILE A 61 -14.68 5.07 -4.81
N THR A 62 -13.80 4.30 -4.20
CA THR A 62 -12.60 4.80 -3.52
C THR A 62 -11.59 5.31 -4.55
N ILE A 63 -11.12 6.53 -4.38
CA ILE A 63 -10.12 7.20 -5.24
C ILE A 63 -8.78 7.29 -4.51
N ASN A 64 -8.80 7.78 -3.28
CA ASN A 64 -7.62 7.93 -2.44
C ASN A 64 -7.57 6.83 -1.39
N THR A 65 -6.36 6.52 -0.91
CA THR A 65 -6.23 5.62 0.24
C THR A 65 -6.83 6.26 1.49
N ALA A 66 -7.67 5.53 2.20
CA ALA A 66 -8.20 5.93 3.50
C ALA A 66 -7.53 5.15 4.63
N HIS A 67 -7.27 5.83 5.74
CA HIS A 67 -6.64 5.20 6.91
C HIS A 67 -7.63 5.09 8.06
N VAL A 68 -7.75 3.89 8.59
CA VAL A 68 -8.64 3.57 9.72
C VAL A 68 -7.83 2.88 10.81
N GLU A 69 -8.13 3.19 12.07
CA GLU A 69 -7.49 2.60 13.25
C GLU A 69 -8.45 1.64 13.93
N TYR A 70 -7.95 0.46 14.31
CA TYR A 70 -8.66 -0.47 15.19
C TYR A 70 -7.69 -1.42 15.87
N GLU A 71 -8.19 -2.18 16.87
CA GLU A 71 -7.38 -3.16 17.57
C GLU A 71 -8.16 -4.44 17.88
N THR A 72 -7.44 -5.55 17.93
CA THR A 72 -7.89 -6.81 18.51
C THR A 72 -7.36 -6.95 19.94
N ALA A 73 -7.60 -8.09 20.57
CA ALA A 73 -6.95 -8.40 21.84
C ALA A 73 -5.41 -8.44 21.71
N ASN A 74 -4.90 -8.82 20.54
CA ASN A 74 -3.49 -9.13 20.31
C ASN A 74 -2.69 -7.99 19.68
N ARG A 75 -3.30 -7.20 18.79
CA ARG A 75 -2.61 -6.22 17.95
C ARG A 75 -3.39 -4.93 17.77
N HIS A 76 -2.64 -3.86 17.54
CA HIS A 76 -3.14 -2.59 17.05
C HIS A 76 -2.91 -2.50 15.54
N TYR A 77 -3.94 -2.11 14.78
CA TYR A 77 -3.90 -2.04 13.32
C TYR A 77 -4.08 -0.62 12.79
N ALA A 78 -3.21 -0.23 11.87
CA ALA A 78 -3.48 0.81 10.91
C ALA A 78 -3.98 0.14 9.63
N HIS A 79 -5.22 0.40 9.24
CA HIS A 79 -5.83 -0.18 8.06
C HIS A 79 -5.83 0.83 6.93
N VAL A 80 -5.31 0.42 5.77
CA VAL A 80 -5.28 1.20 4.54
C VAL A 80 -6.33 0.64 3.59
N ASP A 81 -7.42 1.37 3.38
CA ASP A 81 -8.41 1.03 2.36
C ASP A 81 -7.93 1.53 1.00
N CYS A 82 -7.70 0.61 0.06
CA CYS A 82 -7.14 0.90 -1.26
C CYS A 82 -8.20 1.01 -2.33
N PRO A 83 -8.04 1.93 -3.31
CA PRO A 83 -8.91 1.98 -4.46
C PRO A 83 -8.85 0.68 -5.27
N GLY A 84 -10.00 0.29 -5.86
CA GLY A 84 -10.11 -0.90 -6.69
C GLY A 84 -10.07 -0.64 -8.19
N HIS A 85 -10.32 0.60 -8.61
CA HIS A 85 -10.45 0.96 -10.02
C HIS A 85 -9.08 1.15 -10.69
N ALA A 86 -8.95 0.69 -11.93
CA ALA A 86 -7.71 0.72 -12.71
C ALA A 86 -7.10 2.12 -12.85
N ASP A 87 -7.91 3.18 -12.91
CA ASP A 87 -7.42 4.56 -13.03
C ASP A 87 -6.65 5.02 -11.78
N TYR A 88 -6.87 4.37 -10.63
CA TYR A 88 -6.28 4.76 -9.34
C TYR A 88 -5.22 3.79 -8.83
N VAL A 89 -4.69 2.94 -9.71
CA VAL A 89 -3.64 1.94 -9.37
C VAL A 89 -2.41 2.60 -8.72
N LYS A 90 -2.06 3.83 -9.09
CA LYS A 90 -1.00 4.60 -8.43
C LYS A 90 -1.24 4.74 -6.91
N ASN A 91 -2.47 5.05 -6.51
CA ASN A 91 -2.83 5.17 -5.10
C ASN A 91 -2.87 3.78 -4.43
N MET A 92 -3.31 2.75 -5.16
CA MET A 92 -3.24 1.36 -4.69
C MET A 92 -1.79 0.92 -4.43
N ILE A 93 -0.86 1.16 -5.35
CA ILE A 93 0.57 0.84 -5.17
C ILE A 93 1.14 1.54 -3.93
N THR A 94 0.83 2.83 -3.77
CA THR A 94 1.27 3.60 -2.60
C THR A 94 0.71 3.03 -1.30
N GLY A 95 -0.57 2.66 -1.27
CA GLY A 95 -1.19 2.03 -0.11
C GLY A 95 -0.59 0.65 0.18
N ALA A 96 -0.44 -0.19 -0.84
CA ALA A 96 0.13 -1.53 -0.68
C ALA A 96 1.58 -1.51 -0.18
N ALA A 97 2.38 -0.54 -0.60
CA ALA A 97 3.75 -0.38 -0.12
C ALA A 97 3.85 -0.09 1.40
N GLN A 98 2.77 0.34 2.03
CA GLN A 98 2.70 0.57 3.47
C GLN A 98 2.33 -0.66 4.28
N MET A 99 1.81 -1.71 3.66
CA MET A 99 1.22 -2.85 4.33
C MET A 99 2.28 -3.84 4.83
N ASP A 100 2.05 -4.36 6.02
CA ASP A 100 2.76 -5.51 6.60
C ASP A 100 2.05 -6.82 6.27
N GLY A 101 0.82 -6.73 5.80
CA GLY A 101 -0.02 -7.80 5.29
C GLY A 101 -1.26 -7.21 4.62
N ALA A 102 -1.97 -7.98 3.80
CA ALA A 102 -3.17 -7.50 3.14
C ALA A 102 -4.35 -8.47 3.25
N ILE A 103 -5.55 -7.93 3.16
CA ILE A 103 -6.80 -8.68 3.01
C ILE A 103 -7.21 -8.57 1.55
N LEU A 104 -7.16 -9.68 0.83
CA LEU A 104 -7.69 -9.76 -0.52
C LEU A 104 -9.20 -9.95 -0.44
N VAL A 105 -9.95 -8.97 -0.92
CA VAL A 105 -11.42 -9.05 -0.99
C VAL A 105 -11.84 -9.49 -2.38
N CYS A 106 -12.48 -10.65 -2.46
CA CYS A 106 -13.01 -11.21 -3.70
C CYS A 106 -14.51 -11.46 -3.53
N SER A 107 -15.31 -11.06 -4.51
CA SER A 107 -16.75 -11.38 -4.52
C SER A 107 -16.95 -12.84 -4.83
N ALA A 108 -17.74 -13.55 -4.01
CA ALA A 108 -18.14 -14.94 -4.25
C ALA A 108 -19.04 -15.09 -5.48
N ALA A 109 -19.81 -14.03 -5.81
CA ALA A 109 -20.72 -14.05 -6.95
C ALA A 109 -19.99 -13.81 -8.29
N ASP A 110 -18.91 -13.03 -8.28
CA ASP A 110 -18.19 -12.60 -9.50
C ASP A 110 -16.90 -13.39 -9.73
N GLY A 111 -16.31 -13.95 -8.67
CA GLY A 111 -14.99 -14.59 -8.70
C GLY A 111 -13.83 -13.60 -8.90
N PRO A 112 -12.61 -14.08 -9.18
CA PRO A 112 -11.45 -13.24 -9.45
C PRO A 112 -11.58 -12.46 -10.77
N MET A 113 -11.57 -11.15 -10.68
CA MET A 113 -11.72 -10.20 -11.79
C MET A 113 -10.35 -9.60 -12.20
N PRO A 114 -10.23 -8.87 -13.32
CA PRO A 114 -8.95 -8.37 -13.81
C PRO A 114 -8.14 -7.58 -12.78
N GLN A 115 -8.75 -6.65 -12.01
CA GLN A 115 -8.03 -5.90 -10.98
C GLN A 115 -7.66 -6.78 -9.78
N THR A 116 -8.37 -7.88 -9.51
CA THR A 116 -7.95 -8.85 -8.49
C THR A 116 -6.57 -9.39 -8.82
N ARG A 117 -6.36 -9.80 -10.07
CA ARG A 117 -5.06 -10.30 -10.57
C ARG A 117 -3.98 -9.22 -10.49
N GLU A 118 -4.27 -8.01 -10.96
CA GLU A 118 -3.34 -6.88 -10.92
C GLU A 118 -2.95 -6.52 -9.47
N HIS A 119 -3.90 -6.50 -8.54
CA HIS A 119 -3.64 -6.18 -7.14
C HIS A 119 -2.78 -7.23 -6.43
N ILE A 120 -2.98 -8.53 -6.70
CA ILE A 120 -2.12 -9.60 -6.17
C ILE A 120 -0.70 -9.44 -6.69
N LEU A 121 -0.55 -9.23 -8.01
CA LEU A 121 0.75 -8.99 -8.64
C LEU A 121 1.47 -7.78 -8.01
N LEU A 122 0.77 -6.66 -7.89
CA LEU A 122 1.34 -5.43 -7.32
C LEU A 122 1.70 -5.60 -5.84
N ALA A 123 0.85 -6.26 -5.04
CA ALA A 123 1.16 -6.58 -3.65
C ALA A 123 2.46 -7.39 -3.54
N ARG A 124 2.64 -8.39 -4.42
CA ARG A 124 3.87 -9.18 -4.49
C ARG A 124 5.08 -8.32 -4.85
N GLN A 125 4.95 -7.44 -5.83
CA GLN A 125 6.03 -6.57 -6.30
C GLN A 125 6.47 -5.53 -5.25
N VAL A 126 5.54 -4.91 -4.54
CA VAL A 126 5.86 -3.95 -3.46
C VAL A 126 6.32 -4.64 -2.18
N GLY A 127 6.25 -5.98 -2.13
CA GLY A 127 6.80 -6.78 -1.05
C GLY A 127 5.85 -7.01 0.13
N VAL A 128 4.53 -7.00 -0.09
CA VAL A 128 3.56 -7.46 0.93
C VAL A 128 3.86 -8.93 1.28
N PRO A 129 4.21 -9.24 2.54
CA PRO A 129 4.75 -10.55 2.86
C PRO A 129 3.71 -11.66 2.96
N ALA A 130 2.46 -11.33 3.30
CA ALA A 130 1.39 -12.30 3.50
C ALA A 130 0.01 -11.71 3.19
N LEU A 131 -0.90 -12.57 2.73
CA LEU A 131 -2.29 -12.23 2.42
C LEU A 131 -3.24 -13.13 3.21
N VAL A 132 -4.41 -12.60 3.57
CA VAL A 132 -5.59 -13.35 4.01
C VAL A 132 -6.71 -13.01 3.04
N VAL A 133 -7.56 -13.96 2.70
CA VAL A 133 -8.65 -13.75 1.76
C VAL A 133 -9.98 -13.62 2.50
N PHE A 134 -10.78 -12.63 2.12
CA PHE A 134 -12.18 -12.53 2.48
C PHE A 134 -13.04 -12.73 1.23
N LEU A 135 -13.70 -13.88 1.13
CA LEU A 135 -14.66 -14.17 0.08
C LEU A 135 -15.98 -13.51 0.46
N ASN A 136 -16.19 -12.31 -0.08
CA ASN A 136 -17.33 -11.44 0.25
C ASN A 136 -18.56 -11.76 -0.59
N LYS A 137 -19.71 -11.24 -0.18
CA LYS A 137 -21.02 -11.42 -0.85
C LYS A 137 -21.49 -12.89 -0.89
N CYS A 138 -21.12 -13.70 0.08
CA CYS A 138 -21.59 -15.09 0.16
C CYS A 138 -23.11 -15.19 0.40
N ASP A 139 -23.75 -14.12 0.87
CA ASP A 139 -25.20 -13.96 0.95
C ASP A 139 -25.92 -13.99 -0.41
N MET A 140 -25.20 -13.75 -1.49
CA MET A 140 -25.73 -13.74 -2.86
C MET A 140 -25.57 -15.09 -3.58
N VAL A 141 -24.97 -16.08 -2.95
CA VAL A 141 -24.64 -17.38 -3.57
C VAL A 141 -25.25 -18.51 -2.75
N ASP A 142 -26.32 -19.11 -3.28
CA ASP A 142 -27.02 -20.20 -2.61
C ASP A 142 -26.37 -21.57 -2.84
N ASP A 143 -25.52 -21.70 -3.86
CA ASP A 143 -24.88 -22.95 -4.24
C ASP A 143 -23.51 -23.12 -3.55
N PRO A 144 -23.37 -24.10 -2.64
CA PRO A 144 -22.09 -24.37 -1.98
C PRO A 144 -20.97 -24.80 -2.96
N GLU A 145 -21.31 -25.50 -4.05
CA GLU A 145 -20.31 -25.96 -5.04
C GLU A 145 -19.69 -24.77 -5.76
N LEU A 146 -20.49 -23.72 -6.03
CA LEU A 146 -19.97 -22.48 -6.61
C LEU A 146 -19.00 -21.76 -5.67
N LEU A 147 -19.29 -21.74 -4.37
CA LEU A 147 -18.40 -21.16 -3.37
C LEU A 147 -17.05 -21.90 -3.30
N GLU A 148 -17.07 -23.24 -3.41
CA GLU A 148 -15.86 -24.06 -3.43
C GLU A 148 -15.06 -23.82 -4.72
N LEU A 149 -15.74 -23.69 -5.86
CA LEU A 149 -15.09 -23.41 -7.14
C LEU A 149 -14.38 -22.06 -7.13
N VAL A 150 -15.03 -21.00 -6.65
CA VAL A 150 -14.44 -19.67 -6.54
C VAL A 150 -13.26 -19.67 -5.55
N GLU A 151 -13.37 -20.40 -4.44
CA GLU A 151 -12.25 -20.57 -3.50
C GLU A 151 -11.05 -21.22 -4.19
N LEU A 152 -11.25 -22.30 -4.96
CA LEU A 152 -10.21 -22.99 -5.69
C LEU A 152 -9.54 -22.05 -6.71
N GLU A 153 -10.33 -21.30 -7.48
CA GLU A 153 -9.81 -20.33 -8.45
C GLU A 153 -8.95 -19.24 -7.79
N VAL A 154 -9.35 -18.75 -6.61
CA VAL A 154 -8.56 -17.78 -5.85
C VAL A 154 -7.23 -18.40 -5.36
N ARG A 155 -7.25 -19.66 -4.89
CA ARG A 155 -6.02 -20.37 -4.45
C ARG A 155 -5.05 -20.58 -5.60
N GLU A 156 -5.54 -21.03 -6.76
CA GLU A 156 -4.72 -21.20 -7.97
C GLU A 156 -4.12 -19.87 -8.42
N LEU A 157 -4.94 -18.80 -8.40
CA LEU A 157 -4.47 -17.47 -8.74
C LEU A 157 -3.37 -16.98 -7.80
N LEU A 158 -3.52 -17.13 -6.49
CA LEU A 158 -2.50 -16.75 -5.51
C LEU A 158 -1.20 -17.53 -5.70
N SER A 159 -1.32 -18.84 -5.98
CA SER A 159 -0.17 -19.72 -6.25
C SER A 159 0.57 -19.29 -7.51
N SER A 160 -0.13 -18.85 -8.56
CA SER A 160 0.47 -18.36 -9.80
C SER A 160 1.30 -17.09 -9.62
N TYR A 161 1.03 -16.31 -8.58
CA TYR A 161 1.81 -15.12 -8.18
C TYR A 161 2.75 -15.37 -6.99
N GLU A 162 3.12 -16.63 -6.76
CA GLU A 162 4.09 -17.06 -5.74
C GLU A 162 3.67 -16.76 -4.29
N PHE A 163 2.38 -16.66 -4.01
CA PHE A 163 1.85 -16.75 -2.66
C PHE A 163 1.49 -18.21 -2.34
N PRO A 164 1.58 -18.67 -1.09
CA PRO A 164 1.25 -20.05 -0.72
C PRO A 164 -0.27 -20.27 -0.72
N GLY A 165 -0.90 -20.32 -1.92
CA GLY A 165 -2.35 -20.33 -2.10
C GLY A 165 -3.09 -21.41 -1.32
N ASP A 166 -2.48 -22.60 -1.16
CA ASP A 166 -3.09 -23.70 -0.42
C ASP A 166 -3.15 -23.45 1.10
N ASP A 167 -2.17 -22.69 1.65
CA ASP A 167 -2.05 -22.43 3.08
C ASP A 167 -2.73 -21.14 3.52
N ILE A 168 -3.11 -20.26 2.58
CA ILE A 168 -3.69 -18.96 2.87
C ILE A 168 -5.11 -19.14 3.46
N PRO A 169 -5.41 -18.52 4.62
CA PRO A 169 -6.76 -18.52 5.17
C PRO A 169 -7.74 -17.81 4.21
N ILE A 170 -8.85 -18.49 3.90
CA ILE A 170 -9.97 -17.93 3.13
C ILE A 170 -11.20 -17.97 4.01
N ILE A 171 -11.72 -16.80 4.35
CA ILE A 171 -12.91 -16.64 5.17
C ILE A 171 -14.08 -16.27 4.27
N LYS A 172 -15.19 -17.02 4.38
CA LYS A 172 -16.43 -16.82 3.64
C LYS A 172 -17.39 -15.96 4.46
N GLY A 173 -17.86 -14.85 3.90
CA GLY A 173 -18.76 -13.95 4.63
C GLY A 173 -19.43 -12.90 3.76
N SER A 174 -20.11 -11.98 4.42
CA SER A 174 -20.77 -10.83 3.81
C SER A 174 -20.57 -9.59 4.67
N ALA A 175 -19.88 -8.60 4.11
CA ALA A 175 -19.72 -7.30 4.75
C ALA A 175 -21.08 -6.60 4.94
N THR A 176 -22.02 -6.80 4.03
CA THR A 176 -23.38 -6.23 4.08
C THR A 176 -24.16 -6.82 5.25
N GLU A 177 -24.11 -8.13 5.46
CA GLU A 177 -24.75 -8.80 6.59
C GLU A 177 -24.19 -8.31 7.94
N ALA A 178 -22.85 -8.10 8.00
CA ALA A 178 -22.22 -7.52 9.21
C ALA A 178 -22.67 -6.06 9.47
N LEU A 179 -22.79 -5.26 8.42
CA LEU A 179 -23.20 -3.85 8.54
C LEU A 179 -24.67 -3.69 8.91
N ASN A 180 -25.54 -4.58 8.43
CA ASN A 180 -27.00 -4.51 8.62
C ASN A 180 -27.52 -5.35 9.78
N ASP A 181 -26.65 -5.99 10.57
CA ASP A 181 -27.02 -6.92 11.65
C ASP A 181 -27.92 -8.07 11.13
N GLY A 182 -27.62 -8.56 9.91
CA GLY A 182 -28.34 -9.62 9.24
C GLY A 182 -27.92 -11.03 9.68
N ASP A 183 -27.55 -11.92 8.74
CA ASP A 183 -27.06 -13.25 9.10
C ASP A 183 -25.78 -13.15 9.93
N LYS A 184 -25.89 -13.56 11.21
CA LYS A 184 -24.78 -13.46 12.15
C LYS A 184 -23.54 -14.25 11.72
N LYS A 185 -23.75 -15.45 11.15
CA LYS A 185 -22.66 -16.34 10.74
C LYS A 185 -21.89 -15.78 9.57
N LEU A 186 -22.59 -15.28 8.54
CA LEU A 186 -21.96 -14.67 7.36
C LEU A 186 -21.47 -13.24 7.63
N GLY A 187 -22.06 -12.53 8.58
CA GLY A 187 -21.71 -11.16 8.91
C GLY A 187 -20.72 -11.06 10.07
N HIS A 188 -21.26 -10.87 11.28
CA HIS A 188 -20.50 -10.61 12.51
C HIS A 188 -19.42 -11.67 12.79
N ASP A 189 -19.80 -12.97 12.76
CA ASP A 189 -18.90 -14.06 13.15
C ASP A 189 -17.80 -14.25 12.09
N ALA A 190 -18.11 -14.08 10.80
CA ALA A 190 -17.12 -14.12 9.71
C ALA A 190 -16.10 -12.98 9.82
N VAL A 191 -16.49 -11.78 10.22
CA VAL A 191 -15.57 -10.67 10.46
C VAL A 191 -14.65 -10.97 11.66
N LEU A 192 -15.15 -11.55 12.74
CA LEU A 192 -14.31 -11.98 13.86
C LEU A 192 -13.32 -13.08 13.45
N GLU A 193 -13.77 -14.06 12.64
CA GLU A 193 -12.92 -15.11 12.09
C GLU A 193 -11.82 -14.52 11.18
N LEU A 194 -12.18 -13.55 10.33
CA LEU A 194 -11.19 -12.82 9.52
C LEU A 194 -10.13 -12.16 10.41
N MET A 195 -10.53 -11.47 11.46
CA MET A 195 -9.57 -10.78 12.35
C MET A 195 -8.70 -11.76 13.13
N ALA A 196 -9.24 -12.92 13.51
CA ALA A 196 -8.46 -14.00 14.13
C ALA A 196 -7.44 -14.59 13.14
N ALA A 197 -7.82 -14.77 11.86
CA ALA A 197 -6.91 -15.21 10.82
C ALA A 197 -5.82 -14.17 10.55
N VAL A 198 -6.15 -12.88 10.50
CA VAL A 198 -5.17 -11.79 10.36
C VAL A 198 -4.20 -11.76 11.53
N ASP A 199 -4.69 -11.89 12.77
CA ASP A 199 -3.84 -11.93 13.97
C ASP A 199 -2.83 -13.10 13.95
N SER A 200 -3.25 -14.27 13.46
CA SER A 200 -2.44 -15.49 13.50
C SER A 200 -1.55 -15.70 12.28
N TYR A 201 -2.06 -15.38 11.09
CA TYR A 201 -1.38 -15.69 9.82
C TYR A 201 -0.44 -14.58 9.35
N ILE A 202 -0.81 -13.30 9.52
CA ILE A 202 0.07 -12.19 9.13
C ILE A 202 1.25 -12.12 10.12
N PRO A 203 2.50 -12.23 9.65
CA PRO A 203 3.66 -12.22 10.53
C PRO A 203 3.79 -10.88 11.26
N GLN A 204 4.35 -10.92 12.48
CA GLN A 204 4.72 -9.68 13.15
C GLN A 204 5.87 -9.01 12.38
N PRO A 205 5.69 -7.79 11.87
CA PRO A 205 6.71 -7.18 11.02
C PRO A 205 7.97 -6.81 11.81
N ALA A 206 9.13 -7.01 11.19
CA ALA A 206 10.38 -6.49 11.71
C ALA A 206 10.37 -4.94 11.61
N ARG A 207 10.81 -4.28 12.66
CA ARG A 207 10.88 -2.81 12.72
C ARG A 207 12.34 -2.37 12.80
N PRO A 208 12.95 -1.92 11.67
CA PRO A 208 14.37 -1.51 11.64
C PRO A 208 14.55 -0.13 12.29
N VAL A 209 14.37 -0.05 13.61
CA VAL A 209 14.47 1.21 14.39
C VAL A 209 15.90 1.72 14.56
N ASP A 210 16.89 0.83 14.44
CA ASP A 210 18.31 1.17 14.59
C ASP A 210 18.95 1.79 13.34
N GLN A 211 18.21 1.81 12.23
CA GLN A 211 18.65 2.43 10.99
C GLN A 211 18.36 3.94 10.96
N PRO A 212 19.04 4.71 10.09
CA PRO A 212 18.72 6.13 9.89
C PRO A 212 17.26 6.32 9.48
N PHE A 213 16.57 7.28 10.08
CA PHE A 213 15.17 7.59 9.79
C PHE A 213 14.93 7.85 8.32
N LEU A 214 13.87 7.24 7.78
CA LEU A 214 13.34 7.45 6.44
C LEU A 214 11.83 7.24 6.41
N MET A 215 11.13 8.22 5.84
CA MET A 215 9.67 8.19 5.62
C MET A 215 9.36 8.71 4.21
N PRO A 216 8.86 7.88 3.28
CA PRO A 216 8.31 8.35 2.01
C PRO A 216 7.11 9.27 2.24
N ILE A 217 7.05 10.38 1.54
CA ILE A 217 5.95 11.36 1.64
C ILE A 217 4.81 10.91 0.72
N GLU A 218 3.63 10.75 1.29
CA GLU A 218 2.40 10.34 0.60
C GLU A 218 1.51 11.51 0.29
N ASP A 219 1.25 12.33 1.32
CA ASP A 219 0.42 13.52 1.20
C ASP A 219 1.03 14.71 1.92
N VAL A 220 0.63 15.90 1.47
CA VAL A 220 1.08 17.18 2.02
C VAL A 220 -0.12 18.06 2.31
N PHE A 221 -0.25 18.46 3.56
CA PHE A 221 -1.32 19.31 4.05
C PHE A 221 -0.80 20.62 4.61
N SER A 222 -1.59 21.67 4.47
CA SER A 222 -1.36 22.95 5.17
C SER A 222 -2.36 23.06 6.32
N ILE A 223 -1.87 23.23 7.54
CA ILE A 223 -2.72 23.49 8.71
C ILE A 223 -2.59 24.97 9.09
N SER A 224 -3.72 25.70 8.99
CA SER A 224 -3.74 27.11 9.34
C SER A 224 -3.20 27.37 10.74
N GLY A 225 -2.22 28.26 10.85
CA GLY A 225 -1.56 28.62 12.10
C GLY A 225 -0.56 27.59 12.65
N ARG A 226 -0.36 26.43 11.98
CA ARG A 226 0.58 25.38 12.43
C ARG A 226 1.70 25.12 11.42
N GLY A 227 1.44 25.25 10.11
CA GLY A 227 2.41 25.03 9.05
C GLY A 227 2.09 23.82 8.17
N THR A 228 3.12 23.27 7.54
CA THR A 228 3.01 22.14 6.62
C THR A 228 3.14 20.82 7.37
N VAL A 229 2.25 19.89 7.08
CA VAL A 229 2.28 18.51 7.56
C VAL A 229 2.52 17.59 6.37
N VAL A 230 3.49 16.72 6.49
CA VAL A 230 3.74 15.63 5.54
C VAL A 230 3.35 14.31 6.19
N THR A 231 2.65 13.46 5.45
CA THR A 231 2.21 12.15 5.96
C THR A 231 2.95 11.04 5.23
N GLY A 232 3.10 9.92 5.91
CA GLY A 232 3.68 8.71 5.36
C GLY A 232 3.90 7.64 6.41
N ARG A 233 4.22 6.43 5.95
CA ARG A 233 4.70 5.36 6.81
C ARG A 233 6.19 5.51 7.04
N VAL A 234 6.64 5.46 8.27
CA VAL A 234 8.07 5.38 8.60
C VAL A 234 8.61 4.03 8.11
N GLU A 235 9.46 4.06 7.10
CA GLU A 235 10.06 2.85 6.50
C GLU A 235 11.11 2.26 7.45
N ARG A 236 11.94 3.11 8.05
CA ARG A 236 12.98 2.72 9.01
C ARG A 236 13.34 3.87 9.96
N GLY A 237 14.02 3.52 11.05
CA GLY A 237 14.52 4.46 12.03
C GLY A 237 13.48 5.06 12.94
N ILE A 238 13.89 6.11 13.62
CA ILE A 238 13.08 6.89 14.56
C ILE A 238 13.28 8.36 14.25
N VAL A 239 12.19 9.15 14.35
CA VAL A 239 12.25 10.62 14.33
C VAL A 239 11.57 11.16 15.59
N LYS A 240 12.22 12.11 16.26
CA LYS A 240 11.70 12.78 17.46
C LYS A 240 11.28 14.22 17.15
N VAL A 241 10.35 14.71 17.93
CA VAL A 241 9.99 16.13 17.90
C VAL A 241 11.24 16.95 18.28
N GLY A 242 11.56 17.96 17.45
CA GLY A 242 12.75 18.80 17.60
C GLY A 242 13.95 18.38 16.74
N GLU A 243 13.91 17.20 16.10
CA GLU A 243 15.02 16.74 15.26
C GLU A 243 15.05 17.44 13.90
N GLU A 244 16.27 17.68 13.40
CA GLU A 244 16.53 18.13 12.02
C GLU A 244 16.39 16.95 11.07
N VAL A 245 15.73 17.18 9.94
CA VAL A 245 15.51 16.23 8.86
C VAL A 245 15.74 16.88 7.50
N GLU A 246 15.92 16.07 6.46
CA GLU A 246 16.01 16.52 5.07
C GLU A 246 14.81 15.99 4.26
N ILE A 247 14.37 16.83 3.31
CA ILE A 247 13.41 16.47 2.26
C ILE A 247 14.22 16.22 1.00
N VAL A 248 14.20 14.98 0.49
CA VAL A 248 15.08 14.54 -0.59
C VAL A 248 14.26 13.98 -1.78
N GLY A 249 14.73 14.24 -2.99
CA GLY A 249 14.15 13.77 -4.25
C GLY A 249 13.32 14.82 -4.97
N ILE A 250 13.13 14.65 -6.25
CA ILE A 250 12.33 15.47 -7.18
C ILE A 250 12.82 16.92 -7.26
N LYS A 251 12.88 17.62 -6.15
CA LYS A 251 13.35 19.01 -6.01
C LYS A 251 14.72 19.06 -5.30
N ALA A 252 15.29 20.24 -5.23
CA ALA A 252 16.50 20.46 -4.44
C ALA A 252 16.29 20.05 -2.98
N THR A 253 17.26 19.35 -2.42
CA THR A 253 17.23 18.91 -1.01
C THR A 253 17.08 20.09 -0.07
N GLN A 254 16.17 20.00 0.88
CA GLN A 254 15.90 21.05 1.86
C GLN A 254 16.00 20.49 3.28
N LYS A 255 16.55 21.28 4.19
CA LYS A 255 16.58 20.97 5.62
C LYS A 255 15.42 21.61 6.35
N THR A 256 14.88 20.89 7.32
CA THR A 256 13.81 21.38 8.18
C THR A 256 13.86 20.71 9.55
N THR A 257 13.01 21.16 10.46
CA THR A 257 12.89 20.57 11.81
C THR A 257 11.48 20.02 11.98
N VAL A 258 11.36 18.82 12.51
CA VAL A 258 10.08 18.23 12.90
C VAL A 258 9.59 18.90 14.19
N THR A 259 8.47 19.60 14.14
CA THR A 259 7.91 20.33 15.30
C THR A 259 6.75 19.61 15.99
N GLY A 260 6.28 18.54 15.39
CA GLY A 260 5.24 17.67 15.95
C GLY A 260 5.10 16.38 15.17
N VAL A 261 4.70 15.35 15.84
CA VAL A 261 4.39 14.03 15.26
C VAL A 261 3.01 13.61 15.75
N GLU A 262 2.17 13.18 14.82
CA GLU A 262 0.80 12.72 15.12
C GLU A 262 0.53 11.40 14.40
N MET A 263 -0.25 10.52 15.03
CA MET A 263 -0.81 9.31 14.43
C MET A 263 -2.27 9.19 14.84
N PHE A 264 -3.19 9.03 13.88
CA PHE A 264 -4.64 8.99 14.12
C PHE A 264 -5.16 10.16 14.99
N ARG A 265 -4.65 11.38 14.72
CA ARG A 265 -4.96 12.62 15.45
C ARG A 265 -4.51 12.63 16.93
N LYS A 266 -3.76 11.64 17.39
CA LYS A 266 -3.13 11.57 18.71
C LYS A 266 -1.68 12.04 18.60
N LEU A 267 -1.17 12.73 19.65
CA LEU A 267 0.20 13.22 19.69
C LEU A 267 1.19 12.10 20.02
N LEU A 268 2.34 12.17 19.40
CA LEU A 268 3.49 11.29 19.64
C LEU A 268 4.72 12.15 20.00
N ASP A 269 5.56 11.67 20.91
CA ASP A 269 6.88 12.27 21.17
C ASP A 269 7.88 11.90 20.08
N GLN A 270 7.67 10.73 19.43
CA GLN A 270 8.47 10.22 18.32
C GLN A 270 7.66 9.32 17.40
N GLY A 271 8.02 9.31 16.11
CA GLY A 271 7.59 8.32 15.13
C GLY A 271 8.69 7.28 14.91
N GLN A 272 8.33 6.01 14.76
CA GLN A 272 9.27 4.91 14.57
C GLN A 272 8.88 4.03 13.38
N ALA A 273 9.82 3.21 12.92
CA ALA A 273 9.59 2.27 11.83
C ALA A 273 8.26 1.53 11.98
N GLY A 274 7.45 1.59 10.92
CA GLY A 274 6.09 1.01 10.85
C GLY A 274 4.97 1.95 11.23
N ASP A 275 5.21 3.08 11.88
CA ASP A 275 4.15 4.03 12.21
C ASP A 275 3.70 4.80 10.96
N ASN A 276 2.40 4.98 10.78
CA ASN A 276 1.82 5.92 9.81
C ASN A 276 1.63 7.27 10.49
N ILE A 277 2.50 8.21 10.21
CA ILE A 277 2.55 9.49 10.92
C ILE A 277 2.27 10.69 10.02
N GLY A 278 1.78 11.75 10.64
CA GLY A 278 1.86 13.11 10.13
C GLY A 278 2.97 13.86 10.87
N ALA A 279 4.00 14.27 10.15
CA ALA A 279 5.09 15.08 10.68
C ALA A 279 4.86 16.55 10.34
N LEU A 280 4.75 17.39 11.36
CA LEU A 280 4.69 18.84 11.22
C LEU A 280 6.11 19.38 11.04
N ILE A 281 6.38 20.07 9.93
CA ILE A 281 7.68 20.57 9.54
C ILE A 281 7.74 22.10 9.56
N ARG A 282 8.88 22.66 9.98
CA ARG A 282 9.07 24.10 10.16
C ARG A 282 9.59 24.77 8.90
N GLY A 283 9.02 25.95 8.56
CA GLY A 283 9.58 26.84 7.55
C GLY A 283 9.54 26.33 6.11
N ILE A 284 8.78 25.29 5.85
CA ILE A 284 8.54 24.73 4.52
C ILE A 284 7.08 25.00 4.12
N GLU A 285 6.87 25.62 2.99
CA GLU A 285 5.55 25.83 2.42
C GLU A 285 5.07 24.56 1.70
N ARG A 286 3.75 24.37 1.62
CA ARG A 286 3.15 23.22 0.94
C ARG A 286 3.65 23.04 -0.51
N THR A 287 3.90 24.15 -1.23
CA THR A 287 4.38 24.15 -2.61
C THR A 287 5.83 23.71 -2.78
N GLN A 288 6.61 23.72 -1.69
CA GLN A 288 8.02 23.34 -1.69
C GLN A 288 8.24 21.84 -1.49
N VAL A 289 7.24 21.14 -1.01
CA VAL A 289 7.27 19.69 -0.79
C VAL A 289 6.14 19.01 -1.55
N GLU A 290 6.38 17.80 -2.03
CA GLU A 290 5.39 17.04 -2.78
C GLU A 290 5.50 15.53 -2.53
N ARG A 291 4.43 14.81 -2.85
CA ARG A 291 4.39 13.35 -2.84
C ARG A 291 5.53 12.77 -3.67
N GLY A 292 6.17 11.73 -3.17
CA GLY A 292 7.27 11.05 -3.83
C GLY A 292 8.66 11.46 -3.37
N GLN A 293 8.77 12.60 -2.67
CA GLN A 293 9.97 12.91 -1.90
C GLN A 293 10.03 12.04 -0.63
N VAL A 294 11.17 11.98 0.02
CA VAL A 294 11.31 11.34 1.33
C VAL A 294 11.72 12.35 2.39
N LEU A 295 11.19 12.16 3.60
CA LEU A 295 11.70 12.81 4.80
C LEU A 295 12.69 11.86 5.47
N CYS A 296 13.92 12.28 5.68
CA CYS A 296 14.98 11.39 6.18
C CYS A 296 15.95 12.10 7.13
N LYS A 297 16.76 11.29 7.82
CA LYS A 297 17.88 11.81 8.62
C LYS A 297 18.87 12.53 7.69
N PRO A 298 19.40 13.72 8.06
CA PRO A 298 20.32 14.48 7.22
C PRO A 298 21.50 13.64 6.74
N GLY A 299 21.74 13.69 5.41
CA GLY A 299 22.84 12.99 4.75
C GLY A 299 22.70 11.46 4.67
N SER A 300 21.56 10.88 5.03
CA SER A 300 21.36 9.41 4.99
C SER A 300 20.89 8.87 3.65
N VAL A 301 20.31 9.71 2.80
CA VAL A 301 19.83 9.37 1.46
C VAL A 301 20.17 10.49 0.49
N THR A 302 20.53 10.14 -0.74
CA THR A 302 20.81 11.09 -1.82
C THR A 302 19.84 10.90 -2.99
N PRO A 303 19.55 11.99 -3.73
CA PRO A 303 18.73 11.87 -4.94
C PRO A 303 19.59 11.42 -6.13
N HIS A 304 19.05 10.53 -6.96
CA HIS A 304 19.74 9.94 -8.09
C HIS A 304 18.86 9.93 -9.34
N THR A 305 19.51 10.00 -10.52
CA THR A 305 18.83 9.98 -11.82
C THR A 305 19.22 8.80 -12.69
N GLU A 306 20.33 8.10 -12.40
CA GLU A 306 20.82 7.02 -13.27
C GLU A 306 21.23 5.79 -12.44
N PHE A 307 20.76 4.62 -12.85
CA PHE A 307 21.02 3.36 -12.16
C PHE A 307 20.97 2.16 -13.10
N VAL A 308 21.61 1.08 -12.70
CA VAL A 308 21.45 -0.26 -13.28
C VAL A 308 20.43 -1.02 -12.44
N ALA A 309 19.54 -1.71 -13.12
CA ALA A 309 18.53 -2.55 -12.49
C ALA A 309 18.49 -3.97 -13.05
N GLU A 310 18.20 -4.93 -12.20
CA GLU A 310 17.70 -6.23 -12.60
C GLU A 310 16.19 -6.14 -12.73
N ALA A 311 15.65 -6.41 -13.93
CA ALA A 311 14.23 -6.26 -14.23
C ALA A 311 13.66 -7.53 -14.85
N TYR A 312 12.44 -7.88 -14.43
CA TYR A 312 11.62 -8.89 -15.06
C TYR A 312 10.49 -8.25 -15.84
N ILE A 313 10.29 -8.67 -17.07
CA ILE A 313 9.25 -8.15 -17.95
C ILE A 313 8.10 -9.15 -18.00
N LEU A 314 6.94 -8.74 -17.54
CA LEU A 314 5.76 -9.58 -17.43
C LEU A 314 5.32 -10.10 -18.79
N THR A 315 4.92 -11.37 -18.83
CA THR A 315 4.30 -12.01 -19.98
C THR A 315 2.88 -11.49 -20.24
N LYS A 316 2.31 -11.81 -21.38
CA LYS A 316 0.91 -11.51 -21.71
C LYS A 316 -0.06 -12.19 -20.73
N GLU A 317 0.22 -13.41 -20.35
CA GLU A 317 -0.57 -14.23 -19.42
C GLU A 317 -0.60 -13.62 -18.02
N GLU A 318 0.50 -12.96 -17.63
CA GLU A 318 0.63 -12.20 -16.38
C GLU A 318 0.01 -10.80 -16.45
N GLY A 319 -0.64 -10.46 -17.57
CA GLY A 319 -1.23 -9.13 -17.78
C GLY A 319 -0.26 -8.07 -18.32
N GLY A 320 0.97 -8.46 -18.62
CA GLY A 320 2.04 -7.61 -19.13
C GLY A 320 1.96 -7.31 -20.63
N ARG A 321 3.13 -7.16 -21.24
CA ARG A 321 3.28 -6.88 -22.68
C ARG A 321 3.09 -8.15 -23.50
N HIS A 322 2.70 -7.96 -24.76
CA HIS A 322 2.65 -9.01 -25.79
C HIS A 322 3.63 -8.76 -26.96
N THR A 323 4.38 -7.65 -26.88
CA THR A 323 5.39 -7.27 -27.87
C THR A 323 6.70 -6.93 -27.17
N PRO A 324 7.86 -7.16 -27.82
CA PRO A 324 9.14 -6.74 -27.28
C PRO A 324 9.25 -5.22 -27.18
N PHE A 325 10.22 -4.74 -26.40
CA PHE A 325 10.66 -3.36 -26.45
C PHE A 325 12.15 -3.28 -26.82
N PHE A 326 12.55 -2.12 -27.31
CA PHE A 326 13.88 -1.83 -27.80
C PHE A 326 14.58 -0.76 -26.96
N ALA A 327 15.84 -0.48 -27.24
CA ALA A 327 16.54 0.63 -26.60
C ALA A 327 15.76 1.96 -26.75
N ASN A 328 15.94 2.86 -25.81
CA ASN A 328 15.19 4.12 -25.68
C ASN A 328 13.69 3.96 -25.34
N TYR A 329 13.28 2.80 -24.86
CA TYR A 329 11.96 2.60 -24.28
C TYR A 329 11.74 3.54 -23.09
N ARG A 330 10.56 4.16 -22.98
CA ARG A 330 10.25 5.22 -22.01
C ARG A 330 9.00 4.92 -21.19
N PRO A 331 9.05 3.93 -20.29
CA PRO A 331 7.95 3.66 -19.38
C PRO A 331 7.98 4.58 -18.16
N GLN A 332 6.99 4.40 -17.28
CA GLN A 332 6.97 4.95 -15.94
C GLN A 332 7.55 3.96 -14.94
N PHE A 333 8.45 4.44 -14.10
CA PHE A 333 9.04 3.70 -12.98
C PHE A 333 8.41 4.15 -11.69
N TYR A 334 7.81 3.22 -10.97
CA TYR A 334 7.11 3.45 -9.70
C TYR A 334 8.03 3.09 -8.54
N PHE A 335 8.45 4.09 -7.77
CA PHE A 335 9.28 3.94 -6.59
C PHE A 335 8.52 4.46 -5.38
N ARG A 336 8.37 3.67 -4.32
CA ARG A 336 7.68 4.09 -3.09
C ARG A 336 6.33 4.78 -3.40
N THR A 337 6.27 6.09 -3.24
CA THR A 337 5.05 6.90 -3.41
C THR A 337 5.00 7.71 -4.70
N THR A 338 5.98 7.55 -5.62
CA THR A 338 6.07 8.32 -6.86
C THR A 338 6.24 7.46 -8.10
N ASP A 339 5.90 8.03 -9.23
CA ASP A 339 6.20 7.53 -10.57
C ASP A 339 7.00 8.57 -11.36
N VAL A 340 8.02 8.09 -12.05
CA VAL A 340 8.91 8.92 -12.87
C VAL A 340 9.15 8.24 -14.21
N THR A 341 9.06 9.00 -15.29
CA THR A 341 9.46 8.52 -16.60
C THR A 341 10.97 8.32 -16.65
N GLY A 342 11.40 7.16 -17.15
CA GLY A 342 12.81 6.85 -17.37
C GLY A 342 13.06 6.36 -18.79
N VAL A 343 14.27 6.58 -19.27
CA VAL A 343 14.77 6.06 -20.57
C VAL A 343 15.57 4.81 -20.30
N VAL A 344 15.23 3.72 -20.97
CA VAL A 344 15.89 2.41 -20.82
C VAL A 344 16.99 2.29 -21.87
N THR A 345 18.19 1.96 -21.42
CA THR A 345 19.32 1.52 -22.25
C THR A 345 19.55 0.03 -22.03
N LEU A 346 19.65 -0.73 -23.09
CA LEU A 346 19.88 -2.17 -23.05
C LEU A 346 21.39 -2.48 -22.99
N PRO A 347 21.77 -3.64 -22.43
CA PRO A 347 23.16 -4.09 -22.43
C PRO A 347 23.72 -4.24 -23.85
N GLU A 348 25.02 -4.11 -23.99
CA GLU A 348 25.70 -4.31 -25.24
C GLU A 348 25.41 -5.71 -25.83
N GLY A 349 25.03 -5.76 -27.10
CA GLY A 349 24.64 -7.00 -27.81
C GLY A 349 23.17 -7.39 -27.62
N THR A 350 22.38 -6.65 -26.84
CA THR A 350 20.94 -6.88 -26.68
C THR A 350 20.16 -5.90 -27.55
N GLU A 351 19.51 -6.38 -28.60
CA GLU A 351 18.71 -5.53 -29.50
C GLU A 351 17.32 -5.26 -28.96
N MET A 352 16.71 -6.24 -28.32
CA MET A 352 15.34 -6.17 -27.77
C MET A 352 15.19 -7.01 -26.51
N VAL A 353 14.13 -6.75 -25.77
CA VAL A 353 13.72 -7.53 -24.58
C VAL A 353 12.31 -8.05 -24.80
N MET A 354 12.12 -9.35 -24.61
CA MET A 354 10.84 -10.04 -24.78
C MET A 354 10.04 -10.07 -23.46
N PRO A 355 8.71 -10.13 -23.53
CA PRO A 355 7.91 -10.52 -22.37
C PRO A 355 8.37 -11.88 -21.82
N GLY A 356 8.57 -11.98 -20.51
CA GLY A 356 9.12 -13.15 -19.81
C GLY A 356 10.63 -13.08 -19.57
N ASP A 357 11.33 -12.10 -20.11
CA ASP A 357 12.77 -11.97 -19.91
C ASP A 357 13.14 -11.36 -18.55
N ASN A 358 14.22 -11.89 -17.98
CA ASN A 358 15.01 -11.23 -16.94
C ASN A 358 16.19 -10.50 -17.60
N VAL A 359 16.33 -9.22 -17.37
CA VAL A 359 17.32 -8.40 -18.05
C VAL A 359 17.93 -7.35 -17.12
N ASN A 360 19.23 -7.11 -17.29
CA ASN A 360 19.88 -5.95 -16.68
C ASN A 360 19.69 -4.73 -17.59
N ILE A 361 19.04 -3.71 -17.07
CA ILE A 361 18.81 -2.46 -17.81
C ILE A 361 19.49 -1.29 -17.11
N THR A 362 19.98 -0.34 -17.90
CA THR A 362 20.37 0.99 -17.38
C THR A 362 19.22 1.94 -17.60
N VAL A 363 18.81 2.64 -16.52
CA VAL A 363 17.69 3.57 -16.55
C VAL A 363 18.17 4.96 -16.23
N GLN A 364 17.77 5.94 -17.05
CA GLN A 364 17.94 7.35 -16.78
C GLN A 364 16.58 8.00 -16.55
N LEU A 365 16.34 8.46 -15.33
CA LEU A 365 15.11 9.15 -14.92
C LEU A 365 15.14 10.62 -15.37
N ILE A 366 13.96 11.17 -15.67
CA ILE A 366 13.82 12.59 -16.05
C ILE A 366 13.92 13.56 -14.86
N VAL A 367 13.71 13.07 -13.63
CA VAL A 367 13.89 13.81 -12.38
C VAL A 367 14.62 12.95 -11.36
N PRO A 368 15.41 13.55 -10.44
CA PRO A 368 16.09 12.79 -9.40
C PRO A 368 15.08 12.28 -8.37
N ILE A 369 15.27 11.06 -7.89
CA ILE A 369 14.49 10.49 -6.79
C ILE A 369 15.43 10.04 -5.66
N ALA A 370 14.91 10.00 -4.43
CA ALA A 370 15.59 9.41 -3.29
C ALA A 370 15.72 7.89 -3.53
N MET A 371 16.95 7.43 -3.79
CA MET A 371 17.22 6.07 -4.23
C MET A 371 18.35 5.44 -3.41
N GLU A 372 18.24 4.13 -3.23
CA GLU A 372 19.27 3.29 -2.63
C GLU A 372 19.35 1.96 -3.41
N GLU A 373 20.48 1.28 -3.35
CA GLU A 373 20.60 -0.08 -3.88
C GLU A 373 19.60 -1.00 -3.19
N LYS A 374 19.10 -2.00 -3.92
CA LYS A 374 18.04 -2.94 -3.53
C LYS A 374 16.63 -2.33 -3.42
N LEU A 375 16.44 -1.05 -3.78
CA LEU A 375 15.11 -0.47 -3.87
C LEU A 375 14.32 -1.14 -5.00
N ARG A 376 13.14 -1.66 -4.68
CA ARG A 376 12.23 -2.27 -5.66
C ARG A 376 11.42 -1.21 -6.39
N PHE A 377 11.04 -1.51 -7.62
CA PHE A 377 10.17 -0.67 -8.43
C PHE A 377 9.28 -1.51 -9.36
N ALA A 378 8.16 -0.92 -9.75
CA ALA A 378 7.33 -1.44 -10.83
C ALA A 378 7.54 -0.62 -12.10
N ILE A 379 7.40 -1.28 -13.26
CA ILE A 379 7.45 -0.65 -14.59
C ILE A 379 6.03 -0.64 -15.14
N ARG A 380 5.54 0.54 -15.56
CA ARG A 380 4.19 0.68 -16.10
C ARG A 380 4.18 1.40 -17.44
N GLU A 381 3.26 0.99 -18.31
CA GLU A 381 3.01 1.58 -19.62
C GLU A 381 1.52 1.55 -19.93
N GLY A 382 0.95 2.67 -20.38
CA GLY A 382 -0.44 2.75 -20.79
C GLY A 382 -1.45 2.29 -19.74
N GLY A 383 -1.17 2.56 -18.45
CA GLY A 383 -2.02 2.16 -17.34
C GLY A 383 -1.87 0.70 -16.88
N ARG A 384 -0.94 -0.06 -17.46
CA ARG A 384 -0.68 -1.48 -17.10
C ARG A 384 0.70 -1.65 -16.47
N THR A 385 0.81 -2.56 -15.53
CA THR A 385 2.11 -3.03 -15.05
C THR A 385 2.70 -3.98 -16.06
N VAL A 386 3.89 -3.66 -16.56
CA VAL A 386 4.58 -4.43 -17.62
C VAL A 386 5.87 -5.06 -17.14
N GLY A 387 6.29 -4.79 -15.94
CA GLY A 387 7.48 -5.37 -15.35
C GLY A 387 7.72 -4.88 -13.93
N SER A 388 8.72 -5.46 -13.31
CA SER A 388 9.23 -5.06 -12.00
C SER A 388 10.75 -5.23 -11.96
N GLY A 389 11.39 -4.59 -11.00
CA GLY A 389 12.83 -4.73 -10.86
C GLY A 389 13.35 -4.24 -9.52
N VAL A 390 14.65 -4.38 -9.38
CA VAL A 390 15.42 -3.95 -8.22
C VAL A 390 16.61 -3.12 -8.67
N VAL A 391 16.87 -2.03 -7.98
CA VAL A 391 18.07 -1.21 -8.20
C VAL A 391 19.30 -2.02 -7.79
N ALA A 392 20.10 -2.43 -8.77
CA ALA A 392 21.31 -3.21 -8.54
C ALA A 392 22.51 -2.32 -8.23
N LYS A 393 22.62 -1.18 -8.93
CA LYS A 393 23.73 -0.23 -8.76
C LYS A 393 23.31 1.18 -9.13
N ILE A 394 23.72 2.15 -8.34
CA ILE A 394 23.53 3.58 -8.62
C ILE A 394 24.73 4.09 -9.43
N LEU A 395 24.47 4.87 -10.48
CA LEU A 395 25.49 5.42 -11.37
C LEU A 395 25.64 6.95 -11.18
N LYS A 396 24.51 7.69 -11.03
CA LYS A 396 24.53 9.15 -10.90
C LYS A 396 23.36 9.66 -10.07
#